data_7e53f0f7c4d8e6d23cd498af30f2313b
#
_entry.id   7e53f0f7c4d8e6d23cd498af30f2313b
#
_cell.length_a   1.000
_cell.length_b   1.000
_cell.length_c   1.000
_cell.angle_alpha   90.00
_cell.angle_beta   90.00
_cell.angle_gamma   90.00
#
_symmetry.space_group_name_H-M   'P 1'
#
loop_
_entity.id
_entity.type
_entity.pdbx_description
1 polymer ?
#
loop_
_entity_poly.entity_id
_entity_poly.type
_entity_poly.pdbx_seq_one_letter_code
_entity_poly.pdbx_strand_id
1 'polypeptide(L)'
;MTFCDSSFLLALLLPGDFFHTPAAAVASRFRESIPFTPLAELEVTNTLRRALRERVITRMEHDAAFRQIEADLADGILRWSDAPQSELYRIARELSRRHTPEIAARSLDILQTASAFVIGAGTLCSFDERQRRLAAATGLKVLPRSMPRGSGPGR
;
A
#
# COMPACT_ATOMS: atom_id res chain seq x y z
N MET A 1 -7.62 7.16 -11.00
CA MET A 1 -6.36 6.47 -10.61
C MET A 1 -6.48 5.92 -9.20
N THR A 2 -5.98 4.71 -8.94
CA THR A 2 -5.99 4.04 -7.63
C THR A 2 -4.57 3.89 -7.12
N PHE A 3 -4.31 4.28 -5.89
CA PHE A 3 -3.06 4.06 -5.17
C PHE A 3 -3.21 2.86 -4.24
N CYS A 4 -2.21 1.98 -4.20
CA CYS A 4 -2.16 0.84 -3.29
C CYS A 4 -1.01 1.04 -2.30
N ASP A 5 -1.31 0.99 -1.01
CA ASP A 5 -0.27 1.02 0.01
C ASP A 5 0.47 -0.31 0.12
N SER A 6 1.52 -0.35 0.92
CA SER A 6 2.33 -1.56 1.09
C SER A 6 1.54 -2.74 1.66
N SER A 7 0.54 -2.51 2.52
CA SER A 7 -0.28 -3.58 3.09
C SER A 7 -1.14 -4.29 2.03
N PHE A 8 -1.68 -3.52 1.07
CA PHE A 8 -2.45 -4.04 -0.02
C PHE A 8 -1.58 -4.76 -1.05
N LEU A 9 -0.42 -4.19 -1.40
CA LEU A 9 0.53 -4.81 -2.32
C LEU A 9 1.08 -6.13 -1.77
N LEU A 10 1.43 -6.19 -0.48
CA LEU A 10 1.88 -7.42 0.17
C LEU A 10 0.81 -8.50 0.16
N ALA A 11 -0.45 -8.13 0.38
CA ALA A 11 -1.56 -9.07 0.30
C ALA A 11 -1.73 -9.64 -1.13
N LEU A 12 -1.46 -8.86 -2.18
CA LEU A 12 -1.46 -9.37 -3.56
C LEU A 12 -0.30 -10.34 -3.83
N LEU A 13 0.89 -10.03 -3.30
CA LEU A 13 2.13 -10.76 -3.55
C LEU A 13 2.25 -12.08 -2.77
N LEU A 14 1.51 -12.24 -1.68
CA LEU A 14 1.59 -13.39 -0.77
C LEU A 14 0.27 -14.17 -0.77
N PRO A 15 0.16 -15.27 -1.54
CA PRO A 15 -1.07 -16.08 -1.59
C PRO A 15 -1.52 -16.65 -0.25
N GLY A 16 -0.60 -16.83 0.70
CA GLY A 16 -0.88 -17.25 2.07
C GLY A 16 -1.35 -16.12 3.00
N ASP A 17 -1.36 -14.87 2.55
CA ASP A 17 -1.83 -13.74 3.36
C ASP A 17 -3.36 -13.80 3.55
N PHE A 18 -3.82 -13.50 4.77
CA PHE A 18 -5.25 -13.46 5.11
C PHE A 18 -6.06 -12.54 4.18
N PHE A 19 -5.46 -11.45 3.72
CA PHE A 19 -6.10 -10.48 2.84
C PHE A 19 -5.89 -10.73 1.34
N HIS A 20 -5.22 -11.83 0.96
CA HIS A 20 -4.92 -12.11 -0.46
C HIS A 20 -6.18 -12.15 -1.33
N THR A 21 -7.16 -12.99 -0.98
CA THR A 21 -8.41 -13.14 -1.75
C THR A 21 -9.19 -11.82 -1.88
N PRO A 22 -9.43 -11.06 -0.79
CA PRO A 22 -10.04 -9.73 -0.90
C PRO A 22 -9.22 -8.73 -1.72
N ALA A 23 -7.89 -8.76 -1.63
CA ALA A 23 -7.03 -7.90 -2.44
C ALA A 23 -7.16 -8.21 -3.93
N ALA A 24 -7.07 -9.50 -4.29
CA ALA A 24 -7.23 -9.95 -5.68
C ALA A 24 -8.61 -9.59 -6.25
N ALA A 25 -9.68 -9.74 -5.46
CA ALA A 25 -11.03 -9.37 -5.87
C ALA A 25 -11.21 -7.85 -6.11
N VAL A 26 -10.47 -7.01 -5.39
CA VAL A 26 -10.43 -5.56 -5.63
C VAL A 26 -9.58 -5.25 -6.86
N ALA A 27 -8.38 -5.81 -6.94
CA ALA A 27 -7.42 -5.57 -8.02
C ALA A 27 -7.95 -6.02 -9.39
N SER A 28 -8.72 -7.10 -9.47
CA SER A 28 -9.34 -7.58 -10.73
C SER A 28 -10.26 -6.55 -11.40
N ARG A 29 -10.67 -5.51 -10.68
CA ARG A 29 -11.52 -4.42 -11.19
C ARG A 29 -10.73 -3.21 -11.66
N PHE A 30 -9.43 -3.18 -11.47
CA PHE A 30 -8.60 -2.07 -11.92
C PHE A 30 -8.54 -2.06 -13.44
N ARG A 31 -8.56 -0.85 -14.01
CA ARG A 31 -8.49 -0.61 -15.46
C ARG A 31 -7.21 0.12 -15.84
N GLU A 32 -6.45 0.54 -14.85
CA GLU A 32 -5.20 1.29 -15.00
C GLU A 32 -4.10 0.59 -14.21
N SER A 33 -2.87 0.81 -14.61
CA SER A 33 -1.70 0.35 -13.87
C SER A 33 -1.70 0.90 -12.44
N ILE A 34 -1.20 0.11 -11.51
CA ILE A 34 -1.01 0.51 -10.11
C ILE A 34 0.28 1.34 -10.02
N PRO A 35 0.22 2.58 -9.54
CA PRO A 35 1.43 3.37 -9.29
C PRO A 35 2.32 2.68 -8.25
N PHE A 36 3.59 2.49 -8.60
CA PHE A 36 4.60 1.91 -7.72
C PHE A 36 5.68 2.94 -7.45
N THR A 37 5.63 3.55 -6.26
CA THR A 37 6.55 4.63 -5.88
C THR A 37 7.80 4.05 -5.20
N PRO A 38 8.93 4.79 -5.17
CA PRO A 38 10.12 4.37 -4.41
C PRO A 38 9.83 4.07 -2.93
N LEU A 39 8.88 4.79 -2.33
CA LEU A 39 8.44 4.52 -0.96
C LEU A 39 7.71 3.18 -0.86
N ALA A 40 6.79 2.89 -1.77
CA ALA A 40 6.06 1.62 -1.81
C ALA A 40 7.02 0.44 -2.05
N GLU A 41 7.96 0.58 -2.97
CA GLU A 41 9.02 -0.41 -3.20
C GLU A 41 9.81 -0.71 -1.93
N LEU A 42 10.31 0.34 -1.27
CA LEU A 42 11.10 0.19 -0.05
C LEU A 42 10.30 -0.53 1.04
N GLU A 43 9.06 -0.14 1.29
CA GLU A 43 8.22 -0.75 2.33
C GLU A 43 7.90 -2.21 2.02
N VAL A 44 7.48 -2.51 0.79
CA VAL A 44 7.12 -3.86 0.35
C VAL A 44 8.36 -4.78 0.43
N THR A 45 9.46 -4.39 -0.19
CA THR A 45 10.66 -5.24 -0.26
C THR A 45 11.32 -5.40 1.12
N ASN A 46 11.31 -4.35 1.95
CA ASN A 46 11.82 -4.44 3.33
C ASN A 46 10.94 -5.37 4.18
N THR A 47 9.62 -5.28 4.03
CA THR A 47 8.69 -6.16 4.76
C THR A 47 8.85 -7.63 4.34
N LEU A 48 9.02 -7.93 3.05
CA LEU A 48 9.31 -9.28 2.56
C LEU A 48 10.62 -9.84 3.15
N ARG A 49 11.70 -9.03 3.16
CA ARG A 49 12.98 -9.44 3.76
C ARG A 49 12.87 -9.69 5.24
N ARG A 50 12.13 -8.85 5.97
CA ARG A 50 11.89 -9.02 7.39
C ARG A 50 11.06 -10.27 7.67
N ALA A 51 9.98 -10.49 6.93
CA ALA A 51 9.12 -11.68 7.05
C ALA A 51 9.90 -12.98 6.81
N LEU A 52 10.83 -12.98 5.85
CA LEU A 52 11.74 -14.12 5.65
C LEU A 52 12.66 -14.34 6.85
N ARG A 53 13.29 -13.27 7.38
CA ARG A 53 14.15 -13.37 8.58
C ARG A 53 13.38 -13.89 9.79
N GLU A 54 12.16 -13.43 9.97
CA GLU A 54 11.27 -13.81 11.08
C GLU A 54 10.58 -15.17 10.85
N ARG A 55 10.84 -15.81 9.69
CA ARG A 55 10.26 -17.09 9.28
C ARG A 55 8.72 -17.06 9.18
N VAL A 56 8.15 -15.91 8.94
CA VAL A 56 6.72 -15.73 8.64
C VAL A 56 6.39 -16.23 7.23
N ILE A 57 7.35 -16.09 6.32
CA ILE A 57 7.28 -16.64 4.96
C ILE A 57 8.51 -17.52 4.70
N THR A 58 8.36 -18.45 3.78
CA THR A 58 9.45 -19.31 3.30
C THR A 58 10.34 -18.59 2.29
N ARG A 59 11.54 -19.14 2.03
CA ARG A 59 12.43 -18.66 0.95
C ARG A 59 11.73 -18.70 -0.40
N MET A 60 10.97 -19.73 -0.68
CA MET A 60 10.25 -19.90 -1.94
C MET A 60 9.20 -18.80 -2.14
N GLU A 61 8.42 -18.48 -1.11
CA GLU A 61 7.42 -17.39 -1.14
C GLU A 61 8.08 -16.02 -1.30
N HIS A 62 9.18 -15.78 -0.56
CA HIS A 62 9.97 -14.55 -0.72
C HIS A 62 10.44 -14.36 -2.16
N ASP A 63 11.12 -15.37 -2.73
CA ASP A 63 11.68 -15.27 -4.07
C ASP A 63 10.57 -15.21 -5.15
N ALA A 64 9.43 -15.86 -4.91
CA ALA A 64 8.26 -15.75 -5.78
C ALA A 64 7.66 -14.33 -5.77
N ALA A 65 7.57 -13.70 -4.60
CA ALA A 65 7.07 -12.32 -4.48
C ALA A 65 7.97 -11.32 -5.23
N PHE A 66 9.29 -11.46 -5.14
CA PHE A 66 10.22 -10.61 -5.89
C PHE A 66 10.10 -10.80 -7.40
N ARG A 67 10.01 -12.05 -7.88
CA ARG A 67 9.78 -12.32 -9.32
C ARG A 67 8.43 -11.76 -9.78
N GLN A 68 7.40 -11.80 -8.93
CA GLN A 68 6.09 -11.23 -9.27
C GLN A 68 6.16 -9.70 -9.41
N ILE A 69 6.89 -8.99 -8.53
CA ILE A 69 7.11 -7.54 -8.68
C ILE A 69 7.77 -7.22 -10.02
N GLU A 70 8.83 -7.98 -10.39
CA GLU A 70 9.54 -7.79 -11.65
C GLU A 70 8.62 -8.05 -12.86
N ALA A 71 7.83 -9.12 -12.81
CA ALA A 71 6.86 -9.46 -13.86
C ALA A 71 5.78 -8.38 -13.98
N ASP A 72 5.18 -7.94 -12.86
CA ASP A 72 4.14 -6.92 -12.85
C ASP A 72 4.63 -5.56 -13.39
N LEU A 73 5.91 -5.24 -13.16
CA LEU A 73 6.54 -4.05 -13.76
C LEU A 73 6.76 -4.22 -15.26
N ALA A 74 7.22 -5.40 -15.70
CA ALA A 74 7.45 -5.70 -17.11
C ALA A 74 6.14 -5.72 -17.92
N ASP A 75 5.07 -6.26 -17.32
CA ASP A 75 3.73 -6.36 -17.92
C ASP A 75 2.92 -5.06 -17.80
N GLY A 76 3.43 -4.04 -17.12
CA GLY A 76 2.76 -2.75 -16.92
C GLY A 76 1.58 -2.80 -15.93
N ILE A 77 1.44 -3.86 -15.15
CA ILE A 77 0.48 -3.97 -14.05
C ILE A 77 0.88 -2.99 -12.93
N LEU A 78 2.15 -3.02 -12.55
CA LEU A 78 2.78 -1.98 -11.76
C LEU A 78 3.46 -0.97 -12.68
N ARG A 79 3.41 0.31 -12.34
CA ARG A 79 4.07 1.38 -13.10
C ARG A 79 4.85 2.27 -12.17
N TRP A 80 6.15 2.41 -12.44
CA TRP A 80 6.99 3.37 -11.74
C TRP A 80 6.36 4.76 -11.75
N SER A 81 6.21 5.34 -10.59
CA SER A 81 5.59 6.64 -10.40
C SER A 81 6.41 7.45 -9.40
N ASP A 82 6.95 8.56 -9.86
CA ASP A 82 7.72 9.45 -9.01
C ASP A 82 6.80 10.51 -8.40
N ALA A 83 7.05 10.82 -7.14
CA ALA A 83 6.43 11.92 -6.43
C ALA A 83 7.50 12.97 -6.12
N PRO A 84 7.49 14.15 -6.75
CA PRO A 84 8.47 15.21 -6.48
C PRO A 84 8.59 15.47 -4.97
N GLN A 85 9.78 15.29 -4.43
CA GLN A 85 10.00 15.29 -2.97
C GLN A 85 9.53 16.59 -2.30
N SER A 86 9.75 17.74 -2.94
CA SER A 86 9.32 19.03 -2.40
C SER A 86 7.80 19.08 -2.19
N GLU A 87 7.04 18.60 -3.16
CA GLU A 87 5.58 18.57 -3.09
C GLU A 87 5.10 17.47 -2.13
N LEU A 88 5.71 16.29 -2.19
CA LEU A 88 5.43 15.19 -1.28
C LEU A 88 5.53 15.63 0.19
N TYR A 89 6.66 16.23 0.57
CA TYR A 89 6.85 16.66 1.95
C TYR A 89 6.03 17.90 2.32
N ARG A 90 5.69 18.75 1.36
CA ARG A 90 4.75 19.86 1.61
C ARG A 90 3.37 19.33 2.00
N ILE A 91 2.84 18.39 1.21
CA ILE A 91 1.54 17.75 1.49
C ILE A 91 1.63 16.92 2.79
N ALA A 92 2.69 16.14 2.97
CA ALA A 92 2.88 15.33 4.17
C ALA A 92 2.84 16.17 5.47
N ARG A 93 3.51 17.33 5.50
CA ARG A 93 3.47 18.25 6.65
C ARG A 93 2.05 18.76 6.91
N GLU A 94 1.31 19.09 5.87
CA GLU A 94 -0.07 19.56 6.01
C GLU A 94 -0.99 18.46 6.55
N LEU A 95 -0.88 17.23 6.02
CA LEU A 95 -1.62 16.07 6.51
C LEU A 95 -1.30 15.75 7.97
N SER A 96 -0.01 15.78 8.31
CA SER A 96 0.43 15.56 9.69
C SER A 96 -0.18 16.59 10.65
N ARG A 97 -0.09 17.87 10.30
CA ARG A 97 -0.63 18.96 11.13
C ARG A 97 -2.13 18.82 11.38
N ARG A 98 -2.89 18.41 10.35
CA ARG A 98 -4.37 18.33 10.44
C ARG A 98 -4.86 17.05 11.09
N HIS A 99 -4.23 15.91 10.82
CA HIS A 99 -4.84 14.61 11.10
C HIS A 99 -4.09 13.79 12.16
N THR A 100 -2.79 14.01 12.38
CA THR A 100 -2.05 13.23 13.39
C THR A 100 -2.61 13.39 14.81
N PRO A 101 -3.05 14.58 15.25
CA PRO A 101 -3.59 14.73 16.61
C PRO A 101 -4.81 13.85 16.90
N GLU A 102 -5.61 13.53 15.86
CA GLU A 102 -6.85 12.76 16.03
C GLU A 102 -6.69 11.28 15.65
N ILE A 103 -5.85 10.99 14.65
CA ILE A 103 -5.73 9.65 14.06
C ILE A 103 -4.50 8.90 14.57
N ALA A 104 -3.53 9.60 15.16
CA ALA A 104 -2.22 9.08 15.55
C ALA A 104 -1.49 8.40 14.37
N ALA A 105 -1.58 9.02 13.17
CA ALA A 105 -0.94 8.54 11.96
C ALA A 105 0.60 8.55 12.13
N ARG A 106 1.25 7.51 11.62
CA ARG A 106 2.71 7.42 11.58
C ARG A 106 3.26 8.15 10.37
N SER A 107 4.55 8.48 10.40
CA SER A 107 5.19 9.19 9.28
C SER A 107 5.04 8.48 7.94
N LEU A 108 5.10 7.14 7.92
CA LEU A 108 4.90 6.36 6.70
C LEU A 108 3.45 6.40 6.21
N ASP A 109 2.46 6.35 7.10
CA ASP A 109 1.05 6.50 6.75
C ASP A 109 0.80 7.85 6.07
N ILE A 110 1.42 8.91 6.64
CA ILE A 110 1.35 10.27 6.09
C ILE A 110 2.01 10.34 4.70
N LEU A 111 3.21 9.77 4.54
CA LEU A 111 3.92 9.78 3.27
C LEU A 111 3.21 8.97 2.18
N GLN A 112 2.63 7.82 2.50
CA GLN A 112 1.82 7.03 1.56
C GLN A 112 0.58 7.81 1.11
N THR A 113 -0.13 8.45 2.04
CA THR A 113 -1.29 9.28 1.70
C THR A 113 -0.88 10.50 0.88
N ALA A 114 0.23 11.16 1.22
CA ALA A 114 0.77 12.28 0.45
C ALA A 114 1.18 11.85 -0.97
N SER A 115 1.81 10.67 -1.12
CA SER A 115 2.13 10.09 -2.43
C SER A 115 0.86 9.91 -3.28
N ALA A 116 -0.22 9.38 -2.69
CA ALA A 116 -1.49 9.23 -3.39
C ALA A 116 -2.00 10.59 -3.93
N PHE A 117 -1.89 11.67 -3.16
CA PHE A 117 -2.29 13.01 -3.61
C PHE A 117 -1.39 13.56 -4.71
N VAL A 118 -0.06 13.44 -4.57
CA VAL A 118 0.90 13.95 -5.56
C VAL A 118 0.69 13.31 -6.93
N ILE A 119 0.38 12.01 -6.97
CA ILE A 119 0.12 11.31 -8.22
C ILE A 119 -1.34 11.47 -8.72
N GLY A 120 -2.19 12.22 -8.02
CA GLY A 120 -3.57 12.48 -8.41
C GLY A 120 -4.53 11.30 -8.21
N ALA A 121 -4.24 10.41 -7.26
CA ALA A 121 -5.14 9.30 -6.95
C ALA A 121 -6.41 9.80 -6.22
N GLY A 122 -7.57 9.31 -6.64
CA GLY A 122 -8.85 9.53 -5.95
C GLY A 122 -9.24 8.37 -5.03
N THR A 123 -8.50 7.26 -5.10
CA THR A 123 -8.78 6.04 -4.32
C THR A 123 -7.50 5.51 -3.72
N LEU A 124 -7.56 5.09 -2.46
CA LEU A 124 -6.48 4.39 -1.76
C LEU A 124 -6.94 3.00 -1.34
N CYS A 125 -6.14 1.98 -1.68
CA CYS A 125 -6.34 0.60 -1.26
C CYS A 125 -5.41 0.27 -0.10
N SER A 126 -5.95 -0.21 1.01
CA SER A 126 -5.19 -0.56 2.21
C SER A 126 -5.92 -1.55 3.09
N PHE A 127 -5.17 -2.39 3.79
CA PHE A 127 -5.63 -3.24 4.89
C PHE A 127 -5.12 -2.76 6.27
N ASP A 128 -4.37 -1.66 6.33
CA ASP A 128 -4.01 -1.00 7.59
C ASP A 128 -5.13 -0.05 8.04
N GLU A 129 -5.72 -0.30 9.22
CA GLU A 129 -6.84 0.51 9.73
C GLU A 129 -6.47 1.98 9.91
N ARG A 130 -5.25 2.28 10.33
CA ARG A 130 -4.78 3.65 10.55
C ARG A 130 -4.65 4.38 9.23
N GLN A 131 -4.03 3.73 8.24
CA GLN A 131 -3.92 4.22 6.86
C GLN A 131 -5.30 4.50 6.25
N ARG A 132 -6.25 3.56 6.44
CA ARG A 132 -7.63 3.70 5.97
C ARG A 132 -8.35 4.89 6.60
N ARG A 133 -8.21 5.05 7.92
CA ARG A 133 -8.79 6.18 8.64
C ARG A 133 -8.23 7.52 8.16
N LEU A 134 -6.91 7.60 7.98
CA LEU A 134 -6.25 8.78 7.44
C LEU A 134 -6.75 9.09 6.03
N ALA A 135 -6.73 8.12 5.13
CA ALA A 135 -7.20 8.29 3.76
C ALA A 135 -8.66 8.76 3.69
N ALA A 136 -9.54 8.16 4.48
CA ALA A 136 -10.94 8.58 4.54
C ALA A 136 -11.10 10.03 5.07
N ALA A 137 -10.37 10.40 6.12
CA ALA A 137 -10.40 11.76 6.68
C ALA A 137 -9.88 12.83 5.69
N THR A 138 -9.04 12.43 4.73
CA THR A 138 -8.52 13.31 3.67
C THR A 138 -9.41 13.37 2.42
N GLY A 139 -10.54 12.63 2.40
CA GLY A 139 -11.47 12.61 1.28
C GLY A 139 -11.16 11.59 0.20
N LEU A 140 -10.12 10.75 0.36
CA LEU A 140 -9.87 9.65 -0.56
C LEU A 140 -10.91 8.55 -0.39
N LYS A 141 -11.34 7.96 -1.50
CA LYS A 141 -12.12 6.73 -1.48
C LYS A 141 -11.23 5.59 -0.99
N VAL A 142 -11.72 4.80 -0.03
CA VAL A 142 -10.94 3.68 0.53
C VAL A 142 -11.49 2.33 0.07
N LEU A 143 -10.60 1.46 -0.39
CA LEU A 143 -10.93 0.09 -0.78
C LEU A 143 -10.07 -0.94 0.01
N PRO A 144 -10.61 -2.14 0.27
CA PRO A 144 -12.02 -2.55 0.12
C PRO A 144 -12.95 -1.68 0.97
N ARG A 145 -14.23 -1.59 0.65
CA ARG A 145 -15.18 -0.74 1.42
C ARG A 145 -15.31 -1.15 2.88
N SER A 146 -15.22 -2.45 3.14
CA SER A 146 -15.23 -3.03 4.50
C SER A 146 -14.02 -3.95 4.67
N MET A 147 -13.48 -3.97 5.87
CA MET A 147 -12.45 -4.95 6.22
C MET A 147 -13.07 -6.35 6.25
N PRO A 148 -12.38 -7.36 5.68
CA PRO A 148 -12.79 -8.74 5.83
C PRO A 148 -12.90 -9.11 7.31
N ARG A 149 -13.96 -9.82 7.67
CA ARG A 149 -14.16 -10.29 9.04
C ARG A 149 -13.25 -11.49 9.31
N GLY A 150 -12.37 -11.38 10.27
CA GLY A 150 -11.45 -12.41 10.74
C GLY A 150 -10.30 -11.77 11.49
N SER A 151 -9.84 -12.41 12.53
CA SER A 151 -8.65 -11.99 13.28
C SER A 151 -7.41 -12.37 12.48
N GLY A 152 -7.02 -11.52 11.52
CA GLY A 152 -5.64 -11.54 11.03
C GLY A 152 -4.70 -11.19 12.20
N PRO A 153 -3.49 -11.77 12.28
CA PRO A 153 -2.50 -11.35 13.25
C PRO A 153 -2.27 -9.86 13.12
N GLY A 154 -2.41 -9.12 14.23
CA GLY A 154 -2.18 -7.68 14.26
C GLY A 154 -0.80 -7.35 13.71
N ARG A 155 -0.74 -6.54 12.66
CA ARG A 155 0.49 -5.99 12.09
C ARG A 155 0.92 -4.73 12.82
#